data_7a719e755bab6ee744e80c133348e091
#
_entry.id   7a719e755bab6ee744e80c133348e091
#
_cell.length_a   1.000
_cell.length_b   1.000
_cell.length_c   1.000
_cell.angle_alpha   90.00
_cell.angle_beta   90.00
_cell.angle_gamma   90.00
#
_symmetry.space_group_name_H-M   'P 1'
#
loop_
_entity.id
_entity.type
_entity.pdbx_description
1 polymer ?
#
loop_
_entity_poly.entity_id
_entity_poly.type
_entity_poly.pdbx_seq_one_letter_code
_entity_poly.pdbx_strand_id
1 'polypeptide(L)'
;MWGSLDMEKVFCENCRNDVEYNVIKEQMIGTIKGETYSYTGKIAECKECKSDIFVNSINDYNLKALYDVYREKNGIISLEKILEICENYNISKRPLSLLLGGGEQTYLRYCNGDIPSKQYSDILSKIYENPVFYSELLENNKEKLPSEIAYKKSKEAVDKILEGNLN
;
A
#
# COMPACT_ATOMS: atom_id res chain seq x y z
N MET A 1 31.43 11.82 8.39
CA MET A 1 31.47 10.75 7.86
C MET A 1 30.17 10.11 7.73
N TRP A 2 29.62 9.45 7.99
CA TRP A 2 28.41 8.76 7.76
C TRP A 2 27.24 9.53 8.30
N GLY A 3 26.90 10.60 7.61
CA GLY A 3 25.75 11.41 7.98
C GLY A 3 24.48 10.60 8.11
N SER A 4 24.42 9.49 7.37
CA SER A 4 23.30 8.57 7.47
C SER A 4 23.13 7.95 8.85
N LEU A 5 24.16 8.01 9.66
CA LEU A 5 24.09 7.50 11.02
C LEU A 5 23.63 8.58 11.99
N ASP A 6 23.52 9.81 11.52
CA ASP A 6 22.95 10.86 12.34
C ASP A 6 21.48 10.54 12.54
N MET A 7 21.13 10.13 13.74
CA MET A 7 19.75 9.89 14.08
C MET A 7 19.02 11.23 14.03
N GLU A 8 17.88 11.22 13.36
CA GLU A 8 17.03 12.38 13.36
C GLU A 8 16.66 12.71 14.80
N LYS A 9 16.89 13.95 15.19
CA LYS A 9 16.50 14.42 16.51
C LYS A 9 15.07 14.94 16.45
N VAL A 10 14.31 14.66 17.48
CA VAL A 10 12.94 15.14 17.60
C VAL A 10 12.75 15.84 18.93
N PHE A 11 11.78 16.72 18.97
CA PHE A 11 11.50 17.48 20.19
C PHE A 11 10.87 16.59 21.25
N CYS A 12 11.43 16.60 22.45
CA CYS A 12 10.87 15.93 23.61
C CYS A 12 10.20 16.99 24.49
N GLU A 13 8.91 16.86 24.69
CA GLU A 13 8.16 17.82 25.52
C GLU A 13 8.59 17.81 26.97
N ASN A 14 9.03 16.65 27.47
CA ASN A 14 9.49 16.53 28.83
C ASN A 14 10.87 17.18 29.04
N CYS A 15 11.80 16.97 28.12
CA CYS A 15 13.13 17.59 28.16
C CYS A 15 13.13 19.01 27.65
N ARG A 16 12.12 19.39 26.89
CA ARG A 16 11.99 20.69 26.20
C ARG A 16 13.19 20.98 25.29
N ASN A 17 13.62 19.98 24.58
CA ASN A 17 14.78 20.05 23.69
C ASN A 17 14.67 19.00 22.62
N ASP A 18 15.43 19.18 21.55
CA ASP A 18 15.59 18.13 20.52
C ASP A 18 16.49 17.05 21.07
N VAL A 19 16.04 15.81 20.98
CA VAL A 19 16.74 14.67 21.58
C VAL A 19 16.85 13.53 20.58
N GLU A 20 17.81 12.67 20.80
CA GLU A 20 17.88 11.38 20.15
C GLU A 20 16.89 10.42 20.84
N TYR A 21 16.47 9.40 20.12
CA TYR A 21 15.53 8.44 20.66
C TYR A 21 15.88 7.00 20.29
N ASN A 22 15.42 6.07 21.11
CA ASN A 22 15.48 4.65 20.83
C ASN A 22 14.12 4.20 20.27
N VAL A 23 14.16 3.20 19.40
CA VAL A 23 12.95 2.61 18.84
C VAL A 23 12.74 1.24 19.46
N ILE A 24 11.58 1.04 20.06
CA ILE A 24 11.23 -0.19 20.77
C ILE A 24 10.01 -0.80 20.09
N LYS A 25 10.05 -2.10 19.80
CA LYS A 25 8.89 -2.81 19.27
C LYS A 25 7.97 -3.21 20.40
N GLU A 26 6.67 -3.09 20.20
CA GLU A 26 5.70 -3.40 21.22
C GLU A 26 4.40 -3.89 20.59
N GLN A 27 3.71 -4.80 21.29
CA GLN A 27 2.37 -5.21 20.88
C GLN A 27 1.40 -4.09 21.20
N MET A 28 0.63 -3.73 20.20
CA MET A 28 -0.32 -2.63 20.28
C MET A 28 -1.70 -3.08 19.84
N ILE A 29 -2.71 -2.32 20.22
CA ILE A 29 -4.10 -2.57 19.85
C ILE A 29 -4.66 -1.32 19.20
N GLY A 30 -5.32 -1.51 18.07
CA GLY A 30 -6.01 -0.42 17.40
C GLY A 30 -7.41 -0.85 17.00
N THR A 31 -8.28 0.12 16.73
CA THR A 31 -9.66 -0.12 16.35
C THR A 31 -9.92 0.39 14.94
N ILE A 32 -10.49 -0.46 14.09
CA ILE A 32 -10.92 -0.09 12.75
C ILE A 32 -12.36 -0.57 12.58
N LYS A 33 -13.25 0.33 12.20
CA LYS A 33 -14.66 0.03 11.97
C LYS A 33 -15.32 -0.70 13.16
N GLY A 34 -14.97 -0.29 14.37
CA GLY A 34 -15.56 -0.83 15.59
C GLY A 34 -14.96 -2.13 16.09
N GLU A 35 -14.01 -2.72 15.37
CA GLU A 35 -13.33 -3.95 15.80
C GLU A 35 -11.89 -3.67 16.20
N THR A 36 -11.41 -4.40 17.20
CA THR A 36 -10.04 -4.27 17.69
C THR A 36 -9.09 -5.25 17.04
N TYR A 37 -7.88 -4.76 16.74
CA TYR A 37 -6.85 -5.58 16.12
C TYR A 37 -5.55 -5.41 16.90
N SER A 38 -4.87 -6.53 17.12
CA SER A 38 -3.54 -6.53 17.73
C SER A 38 -2.49 -6.51 16.63
N TYR A 39 -1.49 -5.67 16.78
CA TYR A 39 -0.40 -5.55 15.80
C TYR A 39 0.90 -5.23 16.51
N THR A 40 2.02 -5.50 15.84
CA THR A 40 3.33 -5.16 16.36
C THR A 40 3.69 -3.76 15.86
N GLY A 41 3.73 -2.81 16.79
CA GLY A 41 4.09 -1.43 16.48
C GLY A 41 5.43 -1.05 17.06
N LYS A 42 5.76 0.23 16.97
CA LYS A 42 6.99 0.79 17.50
C LYS A 42 6.69 2.00 18.35
N ILE A 43 7.53 2.20 19.38
CA ILE A 43 7.48 3.37 20.25
C ILE A 43 8.85 4.05 20.18
N ALA A 44 8.86 5.37 20.09
CA ALA A 44 10.08 6.16 20.23
C ALA A 44 10.22 6.57 21.69
N GLU A 45 11.36 6.25 22.30
CA GLU A 45 11.66 6.57 23.69
C GLU A 45 12.81 7.56 23.73
N CYS A 46 12.62 8.68 24.41
CA CYS A 46 13.68 9.67 24.61
C CYS A 46 14.89 9.02 25.31
N LYS A 47 16.06 9.22 24.74
CA LYS A 47 17.29 8.70 25.36
C LYS A 47 17.60 9.37 26.68
N GLU A 48 17.18 10.61 26.86
CA GLU A 48 17.50 11.37 28.07
C GLU A 48 16.55 11.08 29.24
N CYS A 49 15.25 11.24 29.01
CA CYS A 49 14.29 11.12 30.12
C CYS A 49 13.44 9.85 30.07
N LYS A 50 13.61 9.01 29.02
CA LYS A 50 12.90 7.72 28.86
C LYS A 50 11.38 7.86 28.64
N SER A 51 10.88 9.05 28.41
CA SER A 51 9.47 9.21 28.08
C SER A 51 9.20 8.89 26.60
N ASP A 52 7.96 8.53 26.29
CA ASP A 52 7.56 8.31 24.91
C ASP A 52 7.47 9.66 24.19
N ILE A 53 7.98 9.68 22.97
CA ILE A 53 7.93 10.88 22.14
C ILE A 53 7.30 10.58 20.79
N PHE A 54 6.70 11.60 20.19
CA PHE A 54 6.04 11.47 18.90
C PHE A 54 7.04 11.61 17.76
N VAL A 55 7.05 10.64 16.85
CA VAL A 55 7.86 10.67 15.63
C VAL A 55 6.95 10.30 14.46
N ASN A 56 6.83 11.21 13.49
CA ASN A 56 5.93 11.01 12.34
C ASN A 56 6.15 9.68 11.62
N SER A 57 7.38 9.34 11.31
CA SER A 57 7.69 8.10 10.58
C SER A 57 7.28 6.85 11.37
N ILE A 58 7.38 6.90 12.69
CA ILE A 58 6.98 5.79 13.55
C ILE A 58 5.47 5.69 13.62
N ASN A 59 4.80 6.83 13.69
CA ASN A 59 3.33 6.86 13.66
C ASN A 59 2.81 6.28 12.34
N ASP A 60 3.41 6.66 11.21
CA ASP A 60 3.04 6.13 9.90
C ASP A 60 3.28 4.62 9.82
N TYR A 61 4.40 4.15 10.37
CA TYR A 61 4.71 2.73 10.43
C TYR A 61 3.63 1.97 11.23
N ASN A 62 3.25 2.50 12.38
CA ASN A 62 2.24 1.86 13.25
C ASN A 62 0.88 1.82 12.56
N LEU A 63 0.50 2.89 11.90
CA LEU A 63 -0.77 2.94 11.19
C LEU A 63 -0.81 1.91 10.07
N LYS A 64 0.28 1.82 9.30
CA LYS A 64 0.38 0.81 8.24
C LYS A 64 0.31 -0.60 8.82
N ALA A 65 1.00 -0.86 9.92
CA ALA A 65 0.99 -2.18 10.56
C ALA A 65 -0.41 -2.58 11.01
N LEU A 66 -1.17 -1.65 11.58
CA LEU A 66 -2.56 -1.87 11.96
C LEU A 66 -3.43 -2.21 10.74
N TYR A 67 -3.32 -1.43 9.67
CA TYR A 67 -4.11 -1.66 8.47
C TYR A 67 -3.71 -2.96 7.77
N ASP A 68 -2.44 -3.35 7.80
CA ASP A 68 -2.00 -4.63 7.25
C ASP A 68 -2.66 -5.81 7.97
N VAL A 69 -2.77 -5.74 9.29
CA VAL A 69 -3.48 -6.76 10.07
C VAL A 69 -4.97 -6.77 9.72
N TYR A 70 -5.57 -5.60 9.59
CA TYR A 70 -6.97 -5.50 9.18
C TYR A 70 -7.20 -6.18 7.82
N ARG A 71 -6.37 -5.88 6.84
CA ARG A 71 -6.48 -6.46 5.50
C ARG A 71 -6.37 -7.98 5.55
N GLU A 72 -5.38 -8.48 6.26
CA GLU A 72 -5.15 -9.92 6.37
C GLU A 72 -6.35 -10.63 7.00
N LYS A 73 -6.87 -10.10 8.09
CA LYS A 73 -7.99 -10.72 8.80
C LYS A 73 -9.32 -10.65 8.04
N ASN A 74 -9.48 -9.68 7.18
CA ASN A 74 -10.72 -9.49 6.44
C ASN A 74 -10.64 -9.94 4.97
N GLY A 75 -9.54 -10.57 4.58
CA GLY A 75 -9.37 -11.05 3.21
C GLY A 75 -9.28 -9.94 2.19
N ILE A 76 -8.73 -8.79 2.58
CA ILE A 76 -8.54 -7.64 1.69
C ILE A 76 -7.13 -7.71 1.10
N ILE A 77 -7.01 -7.40 -0.18
CA ILE A 77 -5.73 -7.39 -0.88
C ILE A 77 -4.72 -6.46 -0.18
N SER A 78 -3.45 -6.89 -0.10
CA SER A 78 -2.40 -6.09 0.52
C SER A 78 -2.08 -4.85 -0.32
N LEU A 79 -1.56 -3.81 0.34
CA LEU A 79 -1.14 -2.59 -0.35
C LEU A 79 -0.03 -2.90 -1.36
N GLU A 80 0.90 -3.77 -1.00
CA GLU A 80 2.02 -4.16 -1.86
C GLU A 80 1.51 -4.76 -3.18
N LYS A 81 0.55 -5.66 -3.11
CA LYS A 81 -0.05 -6.26 -4.32
C LYS A 81 -0.79 -5.23 -5.15
N ILE A 82 -1.51 -4.31 -4.51
CA ILE A 82 -2.19 -3.21 -5.23
C ILE A 82 -1.17 -2.40 -6.03
N LEU A 83 -0.05 -2.04 -5.41
CA LEU A 83 0.98 -1.26 -6.08
C LEU A 83 1.66 -2.02 -7.22
N GLU A 84 1.82 -3.32 -7.07
CA GLU A 84 2.46 -4.16 -8.08
C GLU A 84 1.63 -4.34 -9.35
N ILE A 85 0.32 -4.20 -9.27
CA ILE A 85 -0.55 -4.40 -10.45
C ILE A 85 -0.13 -3.51 -11.62
N CYS A 86 0.08 -2.22 -11.36
CA CYS A 86 0.49 -1.27 -12.39
C CYS A 86 1.84 -1.65 -13.01
N GLU A 87 2.76 -2.11 -12.19
CA GLU A 87 4.08 -2.53 -12.66
C GLU A 87 3.99 -3.81 -13.50
N ASN A 88 3.23 -4.79 -13.01
CA ASN A 88 3.10 -6.08 -13.66
C ASN A 88 2.50 -5.97 -15.07
N TYR A 89 1.53 -5.09 -15.24
CA TYR A 89 0.81 -4.95 -16.50
C TYR A 89 1.14 -3.68 -17.26
N ASN A 90 2.16 -2.97 -16.82
CA ASN A 90 2.64 -1.73 -17.47
C ASN A 90 1.49 -0.79 -17.82
N ILE A 91 0.68 -0.48 -16.82
CA ILE A 91 -0.47 0.42 -16.95
C ILE A 91 -0.41 1.46 -15.84
N SER A 92 -0.73 2.71 -16.17
CA SER A 92 -0.76 3.78 -15.18
C SER A 92 -2.04 3.72 -14.34
N LYS A 93 -2.04 4.43 -13.23
CA LYS A 93 -3.13 4.38 -12.24
C LYS A 93 -4.47 4.86 -12.78
N ARG A 94 -4.47 5.96 -13.53
CA ARG A 94 -5.71 6.50 -14.10
C ARG A 94 -6.32 5.55 -15.13
N PRO A 95 -5.58 5.06 -16.14
CA PRO A 95 -6.13 4.07 -17.06
C PRO A 95 -6.68 2.82 -16.37
N LEU A 96 -5.98 2.32 -15.35
CA LEU A 96 -6.47 1.15 -14.62
C LEU A 96 -7.77 1.47 -13.87
N SER A 97 -7.89 2.66 -13.29
CA SER A 97 -9.13 3.09 -12.64
C SER A 97 -10.31 3.07 -13.64
N LEU A 98 -10.06 3.53 -14.84
CA LEU A 98 -11.09 3.54 -15.90
C LEU A 98 -11.47 2.13 -16.34
N LEU A 99 -10.50 1.23 -16.47
CA LEU A 99 -10.75 -0.18 -16.78
C LEU A 99 -11.66 -0.84 -15.75
N LEU A 100 -11.47 -0.49 -14.49
CA LEU A 100 -12.26 -1.05 -13.39
C LEU A 100 -13.68 -0.49 -13.34
N GLY A 101 -14.01 0.51 -14.18
CA GLY A 101 -15.34 1.11 -14.20
C GLY A 101 -15.58 2.10 -13.08
N GLY A 102 -14.54 2.46 -12.33
CA GLY A 102 -14.62 3.46 -11.28
C GLY A 102 -14.27 4.84 -11.79
N GLY A 103 -14.24 5.82 -10.90
CA GLY A 103 -13.77 7.15 -11.25
C GLY A 103 -12.26 7.15 -11.51
N GLU A 104 -11.77 8.22 -12.11
CA GLU A 104 -10.35 8.34 -12.48
C GLU A 104 -9.39 8.23 -11.30
N GLN A 105 -9.86 8.50 -10.10
CA GLN A 105 -9.04 8.50 -8.89
C GLN A 105 -9.20 7.25 -8.03
N THR A 106 -10.06 6.31 -8.42
CA THR A 106 -10.40 5.17 -7.56
C THR A 106 -9.19 4.32 -7.20
N TYR A 107 -8.45 3.87 -8.20
CA TYR A 107 -7.27 3.04 -7.94
C TYR A 107 -6.17 3.83 -7.25
N LEU A 108 -6.04 5.12 -7.58
CA LEU A 108 -5.06 5.99 -6.93
C LEU A 108 -5.28 6.05 -5.42
N ARG A 109 -6.53 6.17 -4.98
CA ARG A 109 -6.83 6.19 -3.54
C ARG A 109 -6.40 4.89 -2.87
N TYR A 110 -6.61 3.76 -3.51
CA TYR A 110 -6.17 2.47 -2.97
C TYR A 110 -4.64 2.38 -2.92
N CYS A 111 -3.95 2.93 -3.90
CA CYS A 111 -2.48 3.01 -3.87
C CYS A 111 -1.97 3.89 -2.74
N ASN A 112 -2.76 4.87 -2.31
CA ASN A 112 -2.40 5.77 -1.21
C ASN A 112 -2.76 5.21 0.16
N GLY A 113 -3.30 3.99 0.21
CA GLY A 113 -3.56 3.31 1.47
C GLY A 113 -5.03 3.16 1.85
N ASP A 114 -5.95 3.76 1.09
CA ASP A 114 -7.38 3.56 1.36
C ASP A 114 -7.71 2.08 1.22
N ILE A 115 -8.60 1.60 2.06
CA ILE A 115 -9.00 0.20 2.05
C ILE A 115 -10.16 0.02 1.07
N PRO A 116 -9.97 -0.81 0.03
CA PRO A 116 -11.06 -1.08 -0.89
C PRO A 116 -12.17 -1.89 -0.23
N SER A 117 -13.38 -1.82 -0.79
CA SER A 117 -14.45 -2.70 -0.38
C SER A 117 -14.05 -4.15 -0.69
N LYS A 118 -14.72 -5.11 -0.04
CA LYS A 118 -14.45 -6.53 -0.29
C LYS A 118 -14.61 -6.87 -1.78
N GLN A 119 -15.63 -6.33 -2.41
CA GLN A 119 -15.89 -6.54 -3.83
C GLN A 119 -14.75 -6.04 -4.71
N TYR A 120 -14.30 -4.81 -4.49
CA TYR A 120 -13.17 -4.26 -5.22
C TYR A 120 -11.87 -5.01 -4.94
N SER A 121 -11.68 -5.38 -3.67
CA SER A 121 -10.52 -6.17 -3.29
C SER A 121 -10.47 -7.50 -4.03
N ASP A 122 -11.60 -8.17 -4.15
CA ASP A 122 -11.67 -9.45 -4.86
C ASP A 122 -11.34 -9.30 -6.34
N ILE A 123 -11.80 -8.22 -6.96
CA ILE A 123 -11.45 -7.93 -8.37
C ILE A 123 -9.96 -7.65 -8.51
N LEU A 124 -9.41 -6.84 -7.63
CA LEU A 124 -7.97 -6.52 -7.66
C LEU A 124 -7.12 -7.77 -7.42
N SER A 125 -7.56 -8.64 -6.52
CA SER A 125 -6.86 -9.91 -6.26
C SER A 125 -6.87 -10.81 -7.50
N LYS A 126 -7.99 -10.90 -8.20
CA LYS A 126 -8.07 -11.67 -9.45
C LYS A 126 -7.15 -11.09 -10.52
N ILE A 127 -7.10 -9.78 -10.64
CA ILE A 127 -6.21 -9.12 -11.59
C ILE A 127 -4.76 -9.47 -11.25
N TYR A 128 -4.40 -9.38 -9.98
CA TYR A 128 -3.04 -9.66 -9.53
C TYR A 128 -2.64 -11.12 -9.78
N GLU A 129 -3.53 -12.04 -9.47
CA GLU A 129 -3.21 -13.48 -9.50
C GLU A 129 -3.41 -14.13 -10.87
N ASN A 130 -4.26 -13.55 -11.72
CA ASN A 130 -4.68 -14.20 -12.95
C ASN A 130 -4.50 -13.29 -14.17
N PRO A 131 -3.36 -13.42 -14.87
CA PRO A 131 -3.13 -12.63 -16.09
C PRO A 131 -4.16 -12.87 -17.19
N VAL A 132 -4.76 -14.04 -17.26
CA VAL A 132 -5.82 -14.32 -18.25
C VAL A 132 -7.03 -13.44 -17.94
N PHE A 133 -7.41 -13.35 -16.66
CA PHE A 133 -8.51 -12.48 -16.25
C PHE A 133 -8.23 -11.03 -16.62
N TYR A 134 -7.00 -10.56 -16.35
CA TYR A 134 -6.62 -9.19 -16.71
C TYR A 134 -6.68 -8.97 -18.23
N SER A 135 -6.20 -9.92 -19.00
CA SER A 135 -6.22 -9.82 -20.46
C SER A 135 -7.65 -9.67 -20.99
N GLU A 136 -8.57 -10.45 -20.45
CA GLU A 136 -9.99 -10.36 -20.81
C GLU A 136 -10.60 -9.01 -20.40
N LEU A 137 -10.27 -8.54 -19.19
CA LEU A 137 -10.72 -7.25 -18.69
C LEU A 137 -10.24 -6.13 -19.62
N LEU A 138 -8.97 -6.19 -20.02
CA LEU A 138 -8.37 -5.21 -20.91
C LEU A 138 -9.08 -5.18 -22.28
N GLU A 139 -9.29 -6.34 -22.89
CA GLU A 139 -9.95 -6.46 -24.17
C GLU A 139 -11.40 -5.97 -24.14
N ASN A 140 -12.13 -6.36 -23.10
CA ASN A 140 -13.54 -6.04 -22.96
C ASN A 140 -13.80 -4.56 -22.64
N ASN A 141 -12.79 -3.84 -22.17
CA ASN A 141 -12.94 -2.46 -21.72
C ASN A 141 -11.94 -1.50 -22.37
N LYS A 142 -11.30 -1.90 -23.45
CA LYS A 142 -10.27 -1.08 -24.09
C LYS A 142 -10.77 0.30 -24.54
N GLU A 143 -12.04 0.41 -24.85
CA GLU A 143 -12.65 1.70 -25.25
C GLU A 143 -12.71 2.70 -24.09
N LYS A 144 -12.58 2.24 -22.84
CA LYS A 144 -12.56 3.10 -21.67
C LYS A 144 -11.20 3.73 -21.43
N LEU A 145 -10.15 3.22 -22.09
CA LEU A 145 -8.80 3.74 -21.91
C LEU A 145 -8.63 5.10 -22.57
N PRO A 146 -7.80 5.98 -21.97
CA PRO A 146 -7.63 7.34 -22.49
C PRO A 146 -6.85 7.40 -23.81
N SER A 147 -6.13 6.33 -24.18
CA SER A 147 -5.36 6.30 -25.42
C SER A 147 -5.10 4.87 -25.87
N GLU A 148 -4.85 4.72 -27.17
CA GLU A 148 -4.42 3.45 -27.74
C GLU A 148 -3.05 3.01 -27.21
N ILE A 149 -2.20 3.97 -26.90
CA ILE A 149 -0.87 3.67 -26.37
C ILE A 149 -0.97 2.96 -25.04
N ALA A 150 -1.87 3.42 -24.16
CA ALA A 150 -2.10 2.77 -22.87
C ALA A 150 -2.53 1.31 -23.06
N TYR A 151 -3.45 1.08 -23.98
CA TYR A 151 -3.91 -0.28 -24.29
C TYR A 151 -2.76 -1.15 -24.84
N LYS A 152 -2.03 -0.66 -25.82
CA LYS A 152 -0.94 -1.43 -26.45
C LYS A 152 0.16 -1.81 -25.46
N LYS A 153 0.56 -0.88 -24.62
CA LYS A 153 1.58 -1.12 -23.62
C LYS A 153 1.17 -2.21 -22.63
N SER A 154 -0.05 -2.15 -22.16
CA SER A 154 -0.54 -3.12 -21.20
C SER A 154 -0.78 -4.48 -21.85
N LYS A 155 -1.32 -4.49 -23.06
CA LYS A 155 -1.49 -5.74 -23.81
C LYS A 155 -0.16 -6.44 -24.05
N GLU A 156 0.86 -5.71 -24.45
CA GLU A 156 2.19 -6.27 -24.64
C GLU A 156 2.72 -6.88 -23.35
N ALA A 157 2.53 -6.18 -22.23
CA ALA A 157 2.98 -6.67 -20.93
C ALA A 157 2.27 -7.96 -20.53
N VAL A 158 0.95 -8.01 -20.65
CA VAL A 158 0.20 -9.22 -20.25
C VAL A 158 0.47 -10.38 -21.21
N ASP A 159 0.64 -10.12 -22.51
CA ASP A 159 0.97 -11.15 -23.47
C ASP A 159 2.31 -11.81 -23.15
N LYS A 160 3.31 -11.03 -22.74
CA LYS A 160 4.61 -11.56 -22.31
C LYS A 160 4.48 -12.43 -21.08
N ILE A 161 3.66 -12.06 -20.13
CA ILE A 161 3.40 -12.86 -18.93
C ILE A 161 2.76 -14.19 -19.34
N LEU A 162 1.76 -14.15 -20.21
CA LEU A 162 1.06 -15.35 -20.67
C LEU A 162 1.96 -16.29 -21.45
N GLU A 163 2.85 -15.74 -22.28
CA GLU A 163 3.84 -16.54 -23.01
C GLU A 163 4.81 -17.22 -22.04
N GLY A 164 5.29 -16.50 -21.03
CA GLY A 164 6.17 -17.04 -20.00
C GLY A 164 5.53 -18.17 -19.21
N ASN A 165 4.23 -18.09 -18.98
CA ASN A 165 3.49 -19.11 -18.22
C ASN A 165 3.24 -20.40 -19.02
N LEU A 166 3.47 -20.37 -20.34
CA LEU A 166 3.31 -21.56 -21.18
C LEU A 166 4.57 -22.44 -21.23
N ASN A 167 5.67 -21.94 -20.69
CA ASN A 167 6.94 -22.69 -20.66
C ASN A 167 7.13 -23.43 -19.32
#